data_48c187ec283183474e9c4318db79185d
#
_entry.id   48c187ec283183474e9c4318db79185d
#
_cell.length_a   1.000
_cell.length_b   1.000
_cell.length_c   1.000
_cell.angle_alpha   90.00
_cell.angle_beta   90.00
_cell.angle_gamma   90.00
#
_symmetry.space_group_name_H-M   'P 1'
#
loop_
_entity.id
_entity.type
_entity.pdbx_description
1 polymer ?
#
loop_
_entity_poly.entity_id
_entity_poly.type
_entity_poly.pdbx_seq_one_letter_code
_entity_poly.pdbx_strand_id
1 'polypeptide(L)'
;MNAVTVKNLTKVFRQGDEDIYAVDHVSFTVAPGEMVAIVGQSGSGKTTLLNLIGGIEHPTSGSVEVGGVDICSSDDETLSGIRRRKLGYIFQDFNLIPILTAEENIIMPLLLDGKKPDKAKLRELAGFLGIENRLKHLPGELSGGQRQRVAIARALINDPVILLADEPTGNLDKKAADEIMELLLAVNRRGNTVLLVTHEQRYADLCGRKIEISDGKI
;
A
#
# COMPACT_ATOMS: atom_id res chain seq x y z
N MET A 1 1.29 1.64 20.72
CA MET A 1 1.03 2.67 19.69
C MET A 1 0.55 1.95 18.46
N ASN A 2 -0.53 2.39 17.82
CA ASN A 2 -1.06 1.77 16.60
C ASN A 2 -0.16 2.08 15.40
N ALA A 3 -0.14 1.21 14.40
CA ALA A 3 0.50 1.48 13.10
C ALA A 3 -0.27 2.57 12.35
N VAL A 4 -1.61 2.48 12.37
CA VAL A 4 -2.51 3.50 11.81
C VAL A 4 -3.65 3.78 12.78
N THR A 5 -4.03 5.04 12.90
CA THR A 5 -5.25 5.48 13.58
C THR A 5 -6.01 6.43 12.66
N VAL A 6 -7.25 6.11 12.35
CA VAL A 6 -8.18 6.92 11.54
C VAL A 6 -9.29 7.40 12.45
N LYS A 7 -9.58 8.72 12.45
CA LYS A 7 -10.60 9.33 13.32
C LYS A 7 -11.54 10.24 12.52
N ASN A 8 -12.82 9.88 12.47
CA ASN A 8 -13.89 10.65 11.81
C ASN A 8 -13.51 11.14 10.41
N LEU A 9 -12.79 10.29 9.65
CA LEU A 9 -12.23 10.65 8.37
C LEU A 9 -13.33 10.81 7.34
N THR A 10 -13.35 11.95 6.66
CA THR A 10 -14.35 12.28 5.64
C THR A 10 -13.67 12.81 4.39
N LYS A 11 -14.09 12.33 3.23
CA LYS A 11 -13.71 12.87 1.93
C LYS A 11 -14.94 13.09 1.08
N VAL A 12 -15.13 14.34 0.68
CA VAL A 12 -16.19 14.77 -0.22
C VAL A 12 -15.56 15.23 -1.53
N PHE A 13 -16.04 14.70 -2.63
CA PHE A 13 -15.76 15.21 -3.97
C PHE A 13 -16.97 15.98 -4.47
N ARG A 14 -16.73 17.13 -5.10
CA ARG A 14 -17.80 17.93 -5.69
C ARG A 14 -17.88 17.65 -7.19
N GLN A 15 -19.06 17.20 -7.64
CA GLN A 15 -19.32 16.94 -9.05
C GLN A 15 -20.53 17.79 -9.51
N GLY A 16 -20.24 18.93 -10.14
CA GLY A 16 -21.26 19.94 -10.42
C GLY A 16 -21.85 20.52 -9.14
N ASP A 17 -23.15 20.36 -8.93
CA ASP A 17 -23.87 20.82 -7.72
C ASP A 17 -24.07 19.71 -6.66
N GLU A 18 -23.55 18.51 -6.90
CA GLU A 18 -23.69 17.37 -5.99
C GLU A 18 -22.41 17.12 -5.19
N ASP A 19 -22.56 16.84 -3.89
CA ASP A 19 -21.50 16.41 -2.99
C ASP A 19 -21.51 14.89 -2.89
N ILE A 20 -20.40 14.25 -3.34
CA ILE A 20 -20.21 12.79 -3.27
C ILE A 20 -19.32 12.47 -2.08
N TYR A 21 -19.88 11.81 -1.09
CA TYR A 21 -19.17 11.32 0.11
C TYR A 21 -18.45 10.01 -0.20
N ALA A 22 -17.21 10.09 -0.68
CA ALA A 22 -16.41 8.89 -0.98
C ALA A 22 -15.93 8.18 0.30
N VAL A 23 -15.74 8.92 1.39
CA VAL A 23 -15.49 8.43 2.76
C VAL A 23 -16.29 9.31 3.70
N ASP A 24 -17.07 8.72 4.61
CA ASP A 24 -18.02 9.44 5.47
C ASP A 24 -17.87 9.03 6.94
N HIS A 25 -17.20 9.88 7.75
CA HIS A 25 -16.96 9.73 9.19
C HIS A 25 -16.33 8.38 9.62
N VAL A 26 -15.45 7.83 8.79
CA VAL A 26 -14.79 6.53 9.04
C VAL A 26 -13.80 6.63 10.19
N SER A 27 -13.86 5.67 11.12
CA SER A 27 -12.93 5.58 12.26
C SER A 27 -12.52 4.13 12.52
N PHE A 28 -11.20 3.86 12.55
CA PHE A 28 -10.65 2.56 12.95
C PHE A 28 -9.16 2.68 13.29
N THR A 29 -8.60 1.60 13.81
CA THR A 29 -7.17 1.49 14.09
C THR A 29 -6.60 0.20 13.50
N VAL A 30 -5.29 0.21 13.20
CA VAL A 30 -4.52 -0.98 12.80
C VAL A 30 -3.35 -1.14 13.75
N ALA A 31 -3.24 -2.29 14.39
CA ALA A 31 -2.14 -2.61 15.29
C ALA A 31 -0.85 -2.97 14.51
N PRO A 32 0.35 -2.77 15.09
CA PRO A 32 1.59 -3.26 14.49
C PRO A 32 1.55 -4.78 14.25
N GLY A 33 1.98 -5.22 13.06
CA GLY A 33 1.96 -6.63 12.66
C GLY A 33 0.58 -7.18 12.27
N GLU A 34 -0.47 -6.37 12.36
CA GLU A 34 -1.82 -6.78 11.94
C GLU A 34 -1.94 -6.81 10.41
N MET A 35 -2.66 -7.80 9.87
CA MET A 35 -3.11 -7.82 8.47
C MET A 35 -4.61 -7.63 8.43
N VAL A 36 -5.04 -6.50 7.86
CA VAL A 36 -6.45 -6.08 7.78
C VAL A 36 -6.87 -5.99 6.32
N ALA A 37 -8.01 -6.60 5.97
CA ALA A 37 -8.64 -6.40 4.67
C ALA A 37 -9.71 -5.32 4.72
N ILE A 38 -9.70 -4.40 3.76
CA ILE A 38 -10.81 -3.50 3.46
C ILE A 38 -11.57 -4.10 2.28
N VAL A 39 -12.83 -4.45 2.50
CA VAL A 39 -13.71 -5.07 1.50
C VAL A 39 -14.92 -4.18 1.22
N GLY A 40 -15.54 -4.35 0.07
CA GLY A 40 -16.74 -3.61 -0.34
C GLY A 40 -16.92 -3.64 -1.85
N GLN A 41 -18.07 -3.21 -2.33
CA GLN A 41 -18.38 -3.16 -3.77
C GLN A 41 -17.48 -2.15 -4.51
N SER A 42 -17.42 -2.26 -5.84
CA SER A 42 -16.75 -1.23 -6.65
C SER A 42 -17.39 0.14 -6.41
N GLY A 43 -16.60 1.18 -6.27
CA GLY A 43 -17.08 2.53 -5.98
C GLY A 43 -17.43 2.80 -4.51
N SER A 44 -17.30 1.85 -3.59
CA SER A 44 -17.64 2.05 -2.16
C SER A 44 -16.68 2.96 -1.37
N GLY A 45 -15.57 3.45 -1.97
CA GLY A 45 -14.62 4.35 -1.32
C GLY A 45 -13.32 3.71 -0.84
N LYS A 46 -13.06 2.41 -1.10
CA LYS A 46 -11.86 1.67 -0.64
C LYS A 46 -10.55 2.33 -1.05
N THR A 47 -10.35 2.56 -2.34
CA THR A 47 -9.14 3.22 -2.88
C THR A 47 -9.00 4.63 -2.35
N THR A 48 -10.10 5.39 -2.24
CA THR A 48 -10.09 6.72 -1.64
C THR A 48 -9.63 6.68 -0.20
N LEU A 49 -10.17 5.75 0.60
CA LEU A 49 -9.76 5.56 2.00
C LEU A 49 -8.25 5.19 2.09
N LEU A 50 -7.78 4.29 1.21
CA LEU A 50 -6.37 3.92 1.19
C LEU A 50 -5.47 5.10 0.79
N ASN A 51 -5.89 5.92 -0.18
CA ASN A 51 -5.17 7.11 -0.62
C ASN A 51 -5.10 8.20 0.47
N LEU A 52 -6.16 8.36 1.26
CA LEU A 52 -6.17 9.24 2.43
C LEU A 52 -5.16 8.77 3.49
N ILE A 53 -5.13 7.46 3.79
CA ILE A 53 -4.17 6.87 4.74
C ILE A 53 -2.74 6.95 4.18
N GLY A 54 -2.57 6.85 2.87
CA GLY A 54 -1.29 6.98 2.19
C GLY A 54 -0.80 8.43 2.05
N GLY A 55 -1.62 9.42 2.42
CA GLY A 55 -1.32 10.84 2.21
C GLY A 55 -1.16 11.21 0.73
N ILE A 56 -1.80 10.46 -0.17
CA ILE A 56 -1.88 10.76 -1.61
C ILE A 56 -3.01 11.75 -1.85
N GLU A 57 -4.07 11.64 -1.04
CA GLU A 57 -5.25 12.50 -1.08
C GLU A 57 -5.42 13.20 0.27
N HIS A 58 -5.91 14.45 0.26
CA HIS A 58 -6.23 15.19 1.48
C HIS A 58 -7.67 14.96 1.91
N PRO A 59 -7.95 14.74 3.20
CA PRO A 59 -9.30 14.62 3.70
C PRO A 59 -10.04 15.98 3.67
N THR A 60 -11.37 15.92 3.60
CA THR A 60 -12.21 17.09 3.83
C THR A 60 -12.29 17.42 5.33
N SER A 61 -12.31 16.39 6.18
CA SER A 61 -12.24 16.52 7.64
C SER A 61 -11.78 15.21 8.28
N GLY A 62 -11.51 15.24 9.58
CA GLY A 62 -10.98 14.10 10.33
C GLY A 62 -9.46 14.06 10.30
N SER A 63 -8.87 12.97 10.82
CA SER A 63 -7.42 12.81 10.91
C SER A 63 -6.97 11.38 10.67
N VAL A 64 -5.72 11.25 10.20
CA VAL A 64 -5.00 9.99 10.03
C VAL A 64 -3.64 10.11 10.70
N GLU A 65 -3.34 9.22 11.64
CA GLU A 65 -2.02 9.08 12.24
C GLU A 65 -1.34 7.81 11.72
N VAL A 66 -0.08 7.91 11.24
CA VAL A 66 0.76 6.79 10.82
C VAL A 66 2.01 6.74 11.69
N GLY A 67 2.17 5.65 12.45
CA GLY A 67 3.29 5.52 13.38
C GLY A 67 3.38 6.69 14.36
N GLY A 68 2.23 7.18 14.84
CA GLY A 68 2.10 8.29 15.79
C GLY A 68 2.31 9.71 15.21
N VAL A 69 2.34 9.85 13.89
CA VAL A 69 2.45 11.16 13.23
C VAL A 69 1.15 11.43 12.47
N ASP A 70 0.52 12.58 12.75
CA ASP A 70 -0.65 13.04 12.00
C ASP A 70 -0.21 13.51 10.61
N ILE A 71 -0.71 12.81 9.59
CA ILE A 71 -0.37 13.10 8.19
C ILE A 71 -1.28 14.16 7.57
N CYS A 72 -2.44 14.43 8.16
CA CYS A 72 -3.41 15.39 7.62
C CYS A 72 -3.02 16.85 7.92
N SER A 73 -2.32 17.07 9.02
CA SER A 73 -1.82 18.39 9.43
C SER A 73 -0.39 18.69 8.96
N SER A 74 0.27 17.73 8.28
CA SER A 74 1.64 17.86 7.81
C SER A 74 1.72 18.69 6.52
N ASP A 75 2.78 19.49 6.40
CA ASP A 75 3.11 20.14 5.12
C ASP A 75 3.60 19.13 4.07
N ASP A 76 3.67 19.55 2.81
CA ASP A 76 4.03 18.69 1.69
C ASP A 76 5.42 18.04 1.82
N GLU A 77 6.39 18.75 2.41
CA GLU A 77 7.74 18.24 2.62
C GLU A 77 7.74 17.14 3.67
N THR A 78 7.10 17.37 4.81
CA THR A 78 6.93 16.39 5.89
C THR A 78 6.15 15.18 5.39
N LEU A 79 5.03 15.39 4.68
CA LEU A 79 4.20 14.33 4.13
C LEU A 79 4.98 13.48 3.10
N SER A 80 5.78 14.12 2.24
CA SER A 80 6.67 13.41 1.31
C SER A 80 7.71 12.57 2.05
N GLY A 81 8.27 13.08 3.15
CA GLY A 81 9.17 12.34 4.04
C GLY A 81 8.50 11.13 4.69
N ILE A 82 7.26 11.28 5.17
CA ILE A 82 6.47 10.19 5.77
C ILE A 82 6.20 9.10 4.73
N ARG A 83 5.75 9.49 3.52
CA ARG A 83 5.51 8.54 2.42
C ARG A 83 6.75 7.71 2.09
N ARG A 84 7.93 8.32 2.03
CA ARG A 84 9.18 7.61 1.74
C ARG A 84 9.62 6.68 2.85
N ARG A 85 9.41 7.06 4.12
CA ARG A 85 10.04 6.37 5.28
C ARG A 85 9.11 5.47 6.05
N LYS A 86 7.79 5.79 6.10
CA LYS A 86 6.83 5.10 6.96
C LYS A 86 5.77 4.31 6.19
N LEU A 87 5.59 4.61 4.91
CA LEU A 87 4.56 4.00 4.09
C LEU A 87 5.18 3.19 2.95
N GLY A 88 4.73 1.96 2.76
CA GLY A 88 4.96 1.19 1.55
C GLY A 88 3.66 1.09 0.76
N TYR A 89 3.62 1.57 -0.47
CA TYR A 89 2.41 1.50 -1.30
C TYR A 89 2.58 0.49 -2.44
N ILE A 90 1.63 -0.44 -2.56
CA ILE A 90 1.54 -1.46 -3.59
C ILE A 90 0.27 -1.18 -4.39
N PHE A 91 0.44 -0.74 -5.63
CA PHE A 91 -0.64 -0.36 -6.53
C PHE A 91 -1.10 -1.54 -7.39
N GLN A 92 -2.35 -1.51 -7.83
CA GLN A 92 -2.92 -2.47 -8.77
C GLN A 92 -2.14 -2.49 -10.10
N ASP A 93 -1.76 -1.33 -10.64
CA ASP A 93 -1.03 -1.18 -11.90
C ASP A 93 0.50 -1.22 -11.74
N PHE A 94 1.01 -1.76 -10.61
CA PHE A 94 2.43 -1.85 -10.26
C PHE A 94 3.13 -0.49 -10.12
N ASN A 95 2.81 0.49 -10.94
CA ASN A 95 3.40 1.85 -11.01
C ASN A 95 4.92 1.82 -10.99
N LEU A 96 5.53 0.94 -11.80
CA LEU A 96 6.96 0.90 -12.03
C LEU A 96 7.35 1.93 -13.08
N ILE A 97 8.49 2.57 -12.89
CA ILE A 97 9.05 3.52 -13.86
C ILE A 97 9.64 2.71 -15.03
N PRO A 98 9.10 2.84 -16.26
CA PRO A 98 9.38 1.91 -17.35
C PRO A 98 10.84 1.91 -17.85
N ILE A 99 11.52 3.06 -17.70
CA ILE A 99 12.90 3.25 -18.14
C ILE A 99 13.95 2.84 -17.11
N LEU A 100 13.51 2.48 -15.91
CA LEU A 100 14.37 2.02 -14.83
C LEU A 100 14.29 0.50 -14.70
N THR A 101 15.41 -0.13 -14.41
CA THR A 101 15.48 -1.55 -14.09
C THR A 101 14.67 -1.89 -12.84
N ALA A 102 14.44 -3.19 -12.59
CA ALA A 102 13.79 -3.65 -11.37
C ALA A 102 14.57 -3.20 -10.11
N GLU A 103 15.90 -3.30 -10.13
CA GLU A 103 16.76 -2.83 -9.03
C GLU A 103 16.57 -1.33 -8.78
N GLU A 104 16.64 -0.51 -9.83
CA GLU A 104 16.47 0.95 -9.71
C GLU A 104 15.09 1.34 -9.22
N ASN A 105 14.02 0.67 -9.67
CA ASN A 105 12.67 0.85 -9.14
C ASN A 105 12.60 0.53 -7.65
N ILE A 106 13.23 -0.57 -7.20
CA ILE A 106 13.21 -0.99 -5.79
C ILE A 106 13.92 0.02 -4.90
N ILE A 107 15.11 0.51 -5.31
CA ILE A 107 15.92 1.41 -4.46
C ILE A 107 15.49 2.88 -4.57
N MET A 108 14.57 3.24 -5.46
CA MET A 108 14.13 4.62 -5.68
C MET A 108 13.73 5.35 -4.38
N PRO A 109 12.93 4.75 -3.46
CA PRO A 109 12.56 5.42 -2.22
C PRO A 109 13.77 5.75 -1.33
N LEU A 110 14.82 4.92 -1.35
CA LEU A 110 16.08 5.18 -0.63
C LEU A 110 16.81 6.38 -1.23
N LEU A 111 16.93 6.42 -2.57
CA LEU A 111 17.62 7.50 -3.28
C LEU A 111 16.93 8.84 -3.07
N LEU A 112 15.59 8.87 -3.13
CA LEU A 112 14.79 10.06 -2.86
C LEU A 112 14.90 10.54 -1.39
N ASP A 113 15.28 9.64 -0.48
CA ASP A 113 15.54 9.96 0.94
C ASP A 113 17.03 10.28 1.21
N GLY A 114 17.85 10.39 0.17
CA GLY A 114 19.29 10.66 0.25
C GLY A 114 20.11 9.51 0.85
N LYS A 115 19.54 8.32 0.97
CA LYS A 115 20.21 7.14 1.53
C LYS A 115 20.94 6.35 0.46
N LYS A 116 22.08 5.77 0.84
CA LYS A 116 22.77 4.80 0.00
C LYS A 116 22.12 3.43 0.12
N PRO A 117 21.80 2.74 -1.01
CA PRO A 117 21.25 1.40 -0.98
C PRO A 117 22.25 0.40 -0.33
N ASP A 118 21.74 -0.40 0.61
CA ASP A 118 22.47 -1.56 1.11
C ASP A 118 22.26 -2.74 0.15
N LYS A 119 23.35 -3.16 -0.51
CA LYS A 119 23.32 -4.25 -1.48
C LYS A 119 22.99 -5.60 -0.86
N ALA A 120 23.35 -5.83 0.41
CA ALA A 120 23.02 -7.07 1.10
C ALA A 120 21.53 -7.15 1.38
N LYS A 121 20.94 -6.08 1.93
CA LYS A 121 19.50 -5.97 2.15
C LYS A 121 18.69 -6.11 0.84
N LEU A 122 19.14 -5.45 -0.22
CA LEU A 122 18.48 -5.56 -1.53
C LEU A 122 18.49 -7.01 -2.04
N ARG A 123 19.63 -7.73 -1.95
CA ARG A 123 19.71 -9.12 -2.39
C ARG A 123 18.87 -10.06 -1.53
N GLU A 124 18.90 -9.88 -0.21
CA GLU A 124 18.04 -10.65 0.70
C GLU A 124 16.56 -10.47 0.36
N LEU A 125 16.14 -9.22 0.16
CA LEU A 125 14.76 -8.90 -0.19
C LEU A 125 14.38 -9.47 -1.56
N ALA A 126 15.25 -9.31 -2.56
CA ALA A 126 15.04 -9.86 -3.90
C ALA A 126 14.98 -11.40 -3.91
N GLY A 127 15.83 -12.05 -3.12
CA GLY A 127 15.80 -13.51 -2.92
C GLY A 127 14.50 -13.98 -2.26
N PHE A 128 14.08 -13.30 -1.18
CA PHE A 128 12.82 -13.59 -0.50
C PHE A 128 11.61 -13.46 -1.45
N LEU A 129 11.63 -12.45 -2.33
CA LEU A 129 10.56 -12.18 -3.29
C LEU A 129 10.71 -12.99 -4.60
N GLY A 130 11.79 -13.78 -4.75
CA GLY A 130 12.02 -14.63 -5.94
C GLY A 130 12.31 -13.84 -7.23
N ILE A 131 12.93 -12.66 -7.12
CA ILE A 131 13.26 -11.78 -8.26
C ILE A 131 14.76 -11.46 -8.38
N GLU A 132 15.62 -12.17 -7.68
CA GLU A 132 17.08 -11.91 -7.68
C GLU A 132 17.67 -11.90 -9.08
N ASN A 133 17.26 -12.86 -9.93
CA ASN A 133 17.71 -12.97 -11.32
C ASN A 133 17.01 -11.99 -12.28
N ARG A 134 16.17 -11.10 -11.77
CA ARG A 134 15.38 -10.10 -12.53
C ARG A 134 15.77 -8.67 -12.26
N LEU A 135 16.67 -8.42 -11.34
CA LEU A 135 17.06 -7.07 -10.89
C LEU A 135 17.51 -6.14 -12.02
N LYS A 136 18.15 -6.70 -13.07
CA LYS A 136 18.65 -5.93 -14.23
C LYS A 136 17.63 -5.76 -15.37
N HIS A 137 16.46 -6.38 -15.28
CA HIS A 137 15.44 -6.30 -16.32
C HIS A 137 14.63 -5.01 -16.21
N LEU A 138 14.18 -4.51 -17.34
CA LEU A 138 13.20 -3.43 -17.41
C LEU A 138 11.78 -3.96 -17.13
N PRO A 139 10.84 -3.14 -16.64
CA PRO A 139 9.47 -3.56 -16.38
C PRO A 139 8.77 -4.23 -17.56
N GLY A 140 9.06 -3.79 -18.80
CA GLY A 140 8.52 -4.39 -20.02
C GLY A 140 8.99 -5.82 -20.31
N GLU A 141 10.06 -6.26 -19.67
CA GLU A 141 10.65 -7.62 -19.83
C GLU A 141 10.16 -8.59 -18.74
N LEU A 142 9.35 -8.09 -17.78
CA LEU A 142 8.86 -8.84 -16.64
C LEU A 142 7.40 -9.28 -16.84
N SER A 143 7.05 -10.47 -16.35
CA SER A 143 5.65 -10.90 -16.25
C SER A 143 4.89 -10.01 -15.24
N GLY A 144 3.54 -10.06 -15.25
CA GLY A 144 2.70 -9.33 -14.29
C GLY A 144 3.06 -9.66 -12.85
N GLY A 145 3.19 -10.94 -12.51
CA GLY A 145 3.59 -11.38 -11.17
C GLY A 145 5.00 -10.92 -10.78
N GLN A 146 5.95 -10.90 -11.74
CA GLN A 146 7.30 -10.37 -11.48
C GLN A 146 7.28 -8.86 -11.25
N ARG A 147 6.51 -8.10 -12.02
CA ARG A 147 6.32 -6.65 -11.79
C ARG A 147 5.73 -6.37 -10.42
N GLN A 148 4.74 -7.17 -9.99
CA GLN A 148 4.14 -7.01 -8.67
C GLN A 148 5.14 -7.33 -7.55
N ARG A 149 5.97 -8.35 -7.70
CA ARG A 149 7.05 -8.67 -6.75
C ARG A 149 8.07 -7.52 -6.65
N VAL A 150 8.40 -6.85 -7.76
CA VAL A 150 9.25 -5.64 -7.77
C VAL A 150 8.55 -4.48 -7.04
N ALA A 151 7.24 -4.26 -7.26
CA ALA A 151 6.47 -3.24 -6.55
C ALA A 151 6.42 -3.52 -5.04
N ILE A 152 6.27 -4.78 -4.62
CA ILE A 152 6.32 -5.20 -3.21
C ILE A 152 7.73 -4.94 -2.64
N ALA A 153 8.80 -5.28 -3.37
CA ALA A 153 10.17 -5.00 -2.94
C ALA A 153 10.40 -3.51 -2.72
N ARG A 154 9.95 -2.67 -3.68
CA ARG A 154 10.01 -1.22 -3.56
C ARG A 154 9.27 -0.70 -2.32
N ALA A 155 8.11 -1.26 -2.03
CA ALA A 155 7.32 -0.88 -0.85
C ALA A 155 8.02 -1.26 0.47
N LEU A 156 8.79 -2.36 0.49
CA LEU A 156 9.45 -2.90 1.69
C LEU A 156 10.84 -2.33 1.97
N ILE A 157 11.53 -1.76 0.98
CA ILE A 157 12.96 -1.46 1.08
C ILE A 157 13.34 -0.50 2.21
N ASN A 158 12.42 0.38 2.63
CA ASN A 158 12.61 1.35 3.70
C ASN A 158 12.10 0.90 5.08
N ASP A 159 11.72 -0.38 5.27
CA ASP A 159 11.12 -0.92 6.49
C ASP A 159 9.92 -0.08 6.95
N PRO A 160 8.86 0.02 6.15
CA PRO A 160 7.73 0.88 6.44
C PRO A 160 6.96 0.42 7.68
N VAL A 161 6.28 1.37 8.34
CA VAL A 161 5.37 1.10 9.47
C VAL A 161 4.17 0.27 9.02
N ILE A 162 3.72 0.51 7.78
CA ILE A 162 2.58 -0.19 7.16
C ILE A 162 2.75 -0.29 5.65
N LEU A 163 2.30 -1.42 5.10
CA LEU A 163 2.08 -1.64 3.68
C LEU A 163 0.62 -1.38 3.34
N LEU A 164 0.38 -0.50 2.39
CA LEU A 164 -0.92 -0.21 1.79
C LEU A 164 -0.99 -0.92 0.43
N ALA A 165 -1.84 -1.92 0.30
CA ALA A 165 -1.97 -2.71 -0.91
C ALA A 165 -3.36 -2.49 -1.52
N ASP A 166 -3.40 -1.81 -2.66
CA ASP A 166 -4.63 -1.51 -3.40
C ASP A 166 -4.82 -2.53 -4.52
N GLU A 167 -5.72 -3.48 -4.31
CA GLU A 167 -6.03 -4.58 -5.23
C GLU A 167 -4.78 -5.22 -5.86
N PRO A 168 -3.81 -5.69 -5.07
CA PRO A 168 -2.49 -6.10 -5.56
C PRO A 168 -2.51 -7.33 -6.49
N THR A 169 -3.65 -7.96 -6.64
CA THR A 169 -3.89 -9.15 -7.48
C THR A 169 -4.75 -8.87 -8.71
N GLY A 170 -5.34 -7.66 -8.82
CA GLY A 170 -6.37 -7.34 -9.79
C GLY A 170 -5.95 -7.48 -11.26
N ASN A 171 -4.67 -7.27 -11.58
CA ASN A 171 -4.12 -7.34 -12.94
C ASN A 171 -3.33 -8.64 -13.21
N LEU A 172 -3.55 -9.69 -12.40
CA LEU A 172 -2.83 -10.95 -12.48
C LEU A 172 -3.76 -12.10 -12.86
N ASP A 173 -3.20 -13.12 -13.51
CA ASP A 173 -3.89 -14.41 -13.62
C ASP A 173 -4.03 -15.07 -12.25
N LYS A 174 -4.94 -16.03 -12.13
CA LYS A 174 -5.28 -16.68 -10.87
C LYS A 174 -4.06 -17.25 -10.14
N LYS A 175 -3.13 -17.90 -10.88
CA LYS A 175 -1.96 -18.53 -10.27
C LYS A 175 -1.01 -17.47 -9.71
N ALA A 176 -0.70 -16.43 -10.50
CA ALA A 176 0.14 -15.33 -10.05
C ALA A 176 -0.51 -14.56 -8.88
N ALA A 177 -1.84 -14.39 -8.91
CA ALA A 177 -2.59 -13.75 -7.83
C ALA A 177 -2.46 -14.53 -6.51
N ASP A 178 -2.64 -15.86 -6.54
CA ASP A 178 -2.48 -16.72 -5.37
C ASP A 178 -1.05 -16.65 -4.84
N GLU A 179 -0.02 -16.69 -5.71
CA GLU A 179 1.39 -16.54 -5.32
C GLU A 179 1.68 -15.18 -4.66
N ILE A 180 1.10 -14.09 -5.17
CA ILE A 180 1.27 -12.74 -4.56
C ILE A 180 0.59 -12.66 -3.20
N MET A 181 -0.58 -13.26 -3.03
CA MET A 181 -1.24 -13.30 -1.71
C MET A 181 -0.45 -14.12 -0.69
N GLU A 182 0.08 -15.28 -1.07
CA GLU A 182 0.98 -16.07 -0.21
C GLU A 182 2.22 -15.26 0.20
N LEU A 183 2.76 -14.47 -0.72
CA LEU A 183 3.90 -13.59 -0.46
C LEU A 183 3.55 -12.48 0.53
N LEU A 184 2.39 -11.82 0.38
CA LEU A 184 1.93 -10.79 1.34
C LEU A 184 1.68 -11.38 2.73
N LEU A 185 1.13 -12.60 2.81
CA LEU A 185 1.00 -13.33 4.08
C LEU A 185 2.38 -13.64 4.69
N ALA A 186 3.37 -14.02 3.87
CA ALA A 186 4.73 -14.27 4.35
C ALA A 186 5.41 -12.97 4.83
N VAL A 187 5.17 -11.84 4.17
CA VAL A 187 5.59 -10.51 4.59
C VAL A 187 4.98 -10.15 5.94
N ASN A 188 3.67 -10.37 6.12
CA ASN A 188 2.99 -10.12 7.39
C ASN A 188 3.53 -11.01 8.53
N ARG A 189 3.75 -12.33 8.27
CA ARG A 189 4.37 -13.24 9.25
C ARG A 189 5.77 -12.83 9.70
N ARG A 190 6.47 -11.99 8.93
CA ARG A 190 7.74 -11.36 9.32
C ARG A 190 7.55 -10.12 10.21
N GLY A 191 6.33 -9.79 10.60
CA GLY A 191 6.00 -8.68 11.49
C GLY A 191 5.59 -7.39 10.78
N ASN A 192 5.49 -7.38 9.43
CA ASN A 192 5.02 -6.19 8.71
C ASN A 192 3.51 -6.03 8.88
N THR A 193 3.06 -4.80 9.10
CA THR A 193 1.64 -4.44 9.10
C THR A 193 1.15 -4.29 7.67
N VAL A 194 -0.01 -4.85 7.34
CA VAL A 194 -0.58 -4.83 5.98
C VAL A 194 -2.03 -4.38 6.02
N LEU A 195 -2.37 -3.37 5.24
CA LEU A 195 -3.74 -2.97 4.94
C LEU A 195 -4.02 -3.29 3.48
N LEU A 196 -4.86 -4.30 3.25
CA LEU A 196 -5.17 -4.85 1.95
C LEU A 196 -6.56 -4.39 1.50
N VAL A 197 -6.65 -3.70 0.39
CA VAL A 197 -7.91 -3.49 -0.33
C VAL A 197 -8.09 -4.64 -1.33
N THR A 198 -9.22 -5.32 -1.27
CA THR A 198 -9.58 -6.36 -2.22
C THR A 198 -11.09 -6.52 -2.35
N HIS A 199 -11.57 -6.87 -3.54
CA HIS A 199 -12.94 -7.31 -3.77
C HIS A 199 -13.08 -8.84 -3.76
N GLU A 200 -11.96 -9.58 -3.68
CA GLU A 200 -11.94 -11.04 -3.63
C GLU A 200 -12.08 -11.55 -2.19
N GLN A 201 -13.28 -12.08 -1.86
CA GLN A 201 -13.60 -12.58 -0.51
C GLN A 201 -12.58 -13.63 -0.04
N ARG A 202 -12.13 -14.53 -0.92
CA ARG A 202 -11.15 -15.57 -0.60
C ARG A 202 -9.83 -15.01 -0.05
N TYR A 203 -9.39 -13.85 -0.52
CA TYR A 203 -8.17 -13.19 -0.03
C TYR A 203 -8.43 -12.42 1.26
N ALA A 204 -9.59 -11.78 1.36
CA ALA A 204 -10.00 -11.14 2.59
C ALA A 204 -10.13 -12.12 3.77
N ASP A 205 -10.56 -13.36 3.50
CA ASP A 205 -10.68 -14.44 4.50
C ASP A 205 -9.32 -14.91 5.06
N LEU A 206 -8.22 -14.61 4.36
CA LEU A 206 -6.87 -14.92 4.84
C LEU A 206 -6.32 -13.85 5.79
N CYS A 207 -6.95 -12.68 5.86
CA CYS A 207 -6.54 -11.59 6.76
C CYS A 207 -7.06 -11.81 8.18
N GLY A 208 -6.33 -11.30 9.18
CA GLY A 208 -6.72 -11.44 10.59
C GLY A 208 -8.01 -10.70 10.94
N ARG A 209 -8.35 -9.62 10.20
CA ARG A 209 -9.57 -8.83 10.38
C ARG A 209 -10.04 -8.25 9.06
N LYS A 210 -11.36 -8.05 8.94
CA LYS A 210 -11.99 -7.36 7.83
C LYS A 210 -12.66 -6.08 8.29
N ILE A 211 -12.60 -5.07 7.45
CA ILE A 211 -13.38 -3.83 7.54
C ILE A 211 -14.21 -3.78 6.27
N GLU A 212 -15.52 -3.81 6.41
CA GLU A 212 -16.43 -3.68 5.29
C GLU A 212 -16.79 -2.20 5.09
N ILE A 213 -16.64 -1.69 3.86
CA ILE A 213 -17.02 -0.33 3.51
C ILE A 213 -18.14 -0.37 2.49
N SER A 214 -19.23 0.34 2.78
CA SER A 214 -20.36 0.55 1.88
C SER A 214 -20.75 2.02 1.87
N ASP A 215 -20.87 2.59 0.68
CA ASP A 215 -21.25 4.00 0.49
C ASP A 215 -20.41 4.97 1.37
N GLY A 216 -19.10 4.72 1.43
CA GLY A 216 -18.15 5.51 2.20
C GLY A 216 -18.15 5.27 3.72
N LYS A 217 -18.95 4.35 4.26
CA LYS A 217 -19.09 4.05 5.71
C LYS A 217 -18.62 2.65 6.06
N ILE A 218 -18.21 2.43 7.32
CA ILE A 218 -17.85 1.13 7.92
C ILE A 218 -18.79 0.77 9.06
#